data_343d193ffcead27192f6ba626e14743d
#
_entry.id   343d193ffcead27192f6ba626e14743d
#
_cell.length_a   1.000
_cell.length_b   1.000
_cell.length_c   1.000
_cell.angle_alpha   90.00
_cell.angle_beta   90.00
_cell.angle_gamma   90.00
#
_symmetry.space_group_name_H-M   'P 1'
#
loop_
_entity.id
_entity.type
_entity.pdbx_description
1 polymer ?
#
loop_
_entity_poly.entity_id
_entity_poly.type
_entity_poly.pdbx_seq_one_letter_code
_entity_poly.pdbx_strand_id
1 'polypeptide(L)'
;MTPTLPGFEYLRLPGVDGVELAAAVGGHGSPVVLLHGFPQTHLMWRHVAERLADRHTVICPDLRGYGASDKPAADSSGVYAKRIMAADVVALAAALGHDRFALVGHDRGALVAFRAGLDHPGTVTHLGILDVVPTLDMWDVLHGVSAAVAFHLYLMAQPPGLPETMIAGSADAFFGSFLDAWAGGPDTLPPDVRAAYLRASSAAVPSIVADYRASATVDIEHDRADLDAGTRLTMPVTVLQQDWGARLGYDASAVWRAWAPDLDHRLTEAGHFMAEEAPEEVTAAIRDLLAR
;
A
#
# COMPACT_ATOMS: atom_id res chain seq x y z
N MET A 1 6.53 -21.56 -12.31
CA MET A 1 5.99 -21.59 -10.93
C MET A 1 5.77 -20.15 -10.52
N THR A 2 4.76 -19.87 -9.69
CA THR A 2 4.60 -18.53 -9.12
C THR A 2 5.73 -18.28 -8.11
N PRO A 3 6.43 -17.14 -8.17
CA PRO A 3 7.43 -16.81 -7.17
C PRO A 3 6.84 -16.79 -5.77
N THR A 4 7.65 -17.13 -4.77
CA THR A 4 7.26 -17.17 -3.34
C THR A 4 8.33 -16.50 -2.49
N LEU A 5 7.99 -16.15 -1.26
CA LEU A 5 8.95 -15.70 -0.24
C LEU A 5 9.57 -16.95 0.41
N PRO A 6 10.88 -17.22 0.25
CA PRO A 6 11.52 -18.38 0.85
C PRO A 6 11.43 -18.36 2.37
N GLY A 7 11.07 -19.50 2.98
CA GLY A 7 10.98 -19.63 4.44
C GLY A 7 9.69 -19.04 5.05
N PHE A 8 8.74 -18.57 4.23
CA PHE A 8 7.47 -18.07 4.68
C PHE A 8 6.36 -19.10 4.48
N GLU A 9 5.44 -19.20 5.43
CA GLU A 9 4.22 -19.97 5.33
C GLU A 9 3.13 -19.12 4.65
N TYR A 10 2.31 -19.74 3.80
CA TYR A 10 1.20 -19.09 3.12
C TYR A 10 -0.11 -19.46 3.77
N LEU A 11 -0.80 -18.47 4.33
CA LEU A 11 -2.01 -18.63 5.13
C LEU A 11 -3.19 -17.90 4.49
N ARG A 12 -4.39 -18.36 4.81
CA ARG A 12 -5.65 -17.62 4.65
C ARG A 12 -6.08 -17.15 6.02
N LEU A 13 -6.22 -15.86 6.21
CA LEU A 13 -6.48 -15.23 7.50
C LEU A 13 -7.72 -14.34 7.42
N PRO A 14 -8.52 -14.26 8.48
CA PRO A 14 -9.75 -13.49 8.45
C PRO A 14 -9.46 -11.98 8.38
N GLY A 15 -10.17 -11.29 7.49
CA GLY A 15 -10.44 -9.87 7.55
C GLY A 15 -11.80 -9.61 8.17
N VAL A 16 -12.37 -8.42 7.91
CA VAL A 16 -13.73 -8.07 8.33
C VAL A 16 -14.75 -8.45 7.25
N ASP A 17 -16.04 -8.48 7.62
CA ASP A 17 -17.17 -8.77 6.73
C ASP A 17 -17.08 -10.11 5.98
N GLY A 18 -16.43 -11.12 6.61
CA GLY A 18 -16.29 -12.47 6.07
C GLY A 18 -15.27 -12.60 4.92
N VAL A 19 -14.45 -11.56 4.70
CA VAL A 19 -13.35 -11.60 3.73
C VAL A 19 -12.17 -12.36 4.31
N GLU A 20 -11.51 -13.19 3.50
CA GLU A 20 -10.24 -13.81 3.83
C GLU A 20 -9.09 -13.19 3.05
N LEU A 21 -7.99 -12.91 3.74
CA LEU A 21 -6.76 -12.40 3.16
C LEU A 21 -5.73 -13.51 3.02
N ALA A 22 -5.11 -13.60 1.86
CA ALA A 22 -3.92 -14.41 1.68
C ALA A 22 -2.70 -13.67 2.23
N ALA A 23 -1.87 -14.32 3.03
CA ALA A 23 -0.69 -13.71 3.59
C ALA A 23 0.50 -14.68 3.61
N ALA A 24 1.69 -14.16 3.37
CA ALA A 24 2.95 -14.83 3.65
C ALA A 24 3.42 -14.42 5.06
N VAL A 25 3.66 -15.39 5.94
CA VAL A 25 4.05 -15.18 7.34
C VAL A 25 5.35 -15.90 7.64
N GLY A 26 6.33 -15.22 8.21
CA GLY A 26 7.62 -15.83 8.52
C GLY A 26 8.41 -15.07 9.59
N GLY A 27 9.52 -15.65 10.03
CA GLY A 27 10.38 -15.05 11.05
C GLY A 27 9.84 -15.24 12.48
N HIS A 28 10.41 -14.50 13.43
CA HIS A 28 10.04 -14.56 14.85
C HIS A 28 10.39 -13.25 15.55
N GLY A 29 9.69 -12.92 16.61
CA GLY A 29 9.88 -11.68 17.37
C GLY A 29 8.72 -10.71 17.25
N SER A 30 8.96 -9.40 17.43
CA SER A 30 7.92 -8.38 17.36
C SER A 30 7.27 -8.34 15.97
N PRO A 31 5.93 -8.25 15.88
CA PRO A 31 5.22 -8.32 14.61
C PRO A 31 5.39 -7.04 13.77
N VAL A 32 5.65 -7.24 12.49
CA VAL A 32 5.69 -6.20 11.46
C VAL A 32 4.80 -6.62 10.29
N VAL A 33 3.80 -5.83 9.95
CA VAL A 33 2.93 -6.06 8.80
C VAL A 33 3.39 -5.18 7.64
N LEU A 34 3.56 -5.78 6.45
CA LEU A 34 4.05 -5.12 5.24
C LEU A 34 2.96 -5.15 4.15
N LEU A 35 2.39 -3.99 3.82
CA LEU A 35 1.31 -3.85 2.85
C LEU A 35 1.84 -3.40 1.49
N HIS A 36 1.51 -4.17 0.46
CA HIS A 36 1.89 -3.85 -0.92
C HIS A 36 1.02 -2.74 -1.53
N GLY A 37 1.47 -2.20 -2.67
CA GLY A 37 0.75 -1.25 -3.49
C GLY A 37 0.33 -1.77 -4.86
N PHE A 38 -0.15 -0.86 -5.70
CA PHE A 38 -0.56 -1.09 -7.07
C PHE A 38 0.66 -1.07 -8.02
N PRO A 39 0.71 -1.90 -9.04
CA PRO A 39 -0.12 -3.06 -9.34
C PRO A 39 0.53 -4.37 -8.85
N GLN A 40 1.16 -4.33 -7.69
CA GLN A 40 1.94 -5.40 -7.10
C GLN A 40 1.09 -6.30 -6.17
N THR A 41 1.74 -7.26 -5.51
CA THR A 41 1.21 -8.15 -4.47
C THR A 41 2.21 -8.24 -3.33
N HIS A 42 1.96 -9.06 -2.31
CA HIS A 42 2.92 -9.33 -1.23
C HIS A 42 4.33 -9.69 -1.72
N LEU A 43 4.48 -10.16 -2.96
CA LEU A 43 5.78 -10.53 -3.54
C LEU A 43 6.78 -9.36 -3.62
N MET A 44 6.33 -8.11 -3.64
CA MET A 44 7.22 -6.95 -3.64
C MET A 44 8.13 -6.90 -2.41
N TRP A 45 7.69 -7.52 -1.33
CA TRP A 45 8.42 -7.54 -0.06
C TRP A 45 9.46 -8.65 0.04
N ARG A 46 9.63 -9.53 -0.98
CA ARG A 46 10.46 -10.74 -0.90
C ARG A 46 11.89 -10.46 -0.39
N HIS A 47 12.51 -9.36 -0.80
CA HIS A 47 13.87 -9.01 -0.37
C HIS A 47 13.92 -8.32 1.00
N VAL A 48 12.92 -7.51 1.33
CA VAL A 48 12.81 -6.80 2.61
C VAL A 48 12.34 -7.75 3.71
N ALA A 49 11.33 -8.58 3.42
CA ALA A 49 10.76 -9.51 4.38
C ALA A 49 11.80 -10.53 4.87
N GLU A 50 12.63 -11.10 3.97
CA GLU A 50 13.72 -11.99 4.34
C GLU A 50 14.71 -11.34 5.31
N ARG A 51 15.05 -10.05 5.09
CA ARG A 51 15.99 -9.29 5.93
C ARG A 51 15.42 -8.91 7.30
N LEU A 52 14.11 -8.84 7.44
CA LEU A 52 13.43 -8.52 8.72
C LEU A 52 13.13 -9.77 9.54
N ALA A 53 12.98 -10.93 8.90
CA ALA A 53 12.54 -12.17 9.51
C ALA A 53 13.55 -12.76 10.54
N ASP A 54 14.78 -12.26 10.55
CA ASP A 54 15.81 -12.63 11.54
C ASP A 54 15.46 -12.14 12.97
N ARG A 55 14.65 -11.09 13.10
CA ARG A 55 14.30 -10.45 14.39
C ARG A 55 12.82 -10.13 14.56
N HIS A 56 12.01 -10.29 13.51
CA HIS A 56 10.61 -9.92 13.50
C HIS A 56 9.75 -11.05 12.96
N THR A 57 8.54 -11.19 13.49
CA THR A 57 7.47 -11.90 12.81
C THR A 57 6.96 -10.99 11.70
N VAL A 58 7.25 -11.35 10.46
CA VAL A 58 6.91 -10.55 9.28
C VAL A 58 5.66 -11.11 8.62
N ILE A 59 4.68 -10.27 8.38
CA ILE A 59 3.39 -10.61 7.81
C ILE A 59 3.17 -9.78 6.55
N CYS A 60 3.11 -10.44 5.39
CA CYS A 60 2.94 -9.79 4.09
C CYS A 60 1.60 -10.25 3.48
N PRO A 61 0.48 -9.59 3.76
CA PRO A 61 -0.79 -9.93 3.14
C PRO A 61 -0.90 -9.37 1.72
N ASP A 62 -1.69 -10.05 0.89
CA ASP A 62 -2.34 -9.40 -0.24
C ASP A 62 -3.54 -8.60 0.31
N LEU A 63 -3.67 -7.35 -0.10
CA LEU A 63 -4.79 -6.50 0.31
C LEU A 63 -6.12 -7.06 -0.17
N ARG A 64 -7.22 -6.74 0.53
CA ARG A 64 -8.59 -6.96 0.04
C ARG A 64 -8.69 -6.50 -1.42
N GLY A 65 -9.17 -7.38 -2.31
CA GLY A 65 -9.32 -7.06 -3.73
C GLY A 65 -8.08 -7.30 -4.59
N TYR A 66 -6.95 -7.67 -4.00
CA TYR A 66 -5.68 -7.88 -4.69
C TYR A 66 -5.17 -9.31 -4.54
N GLY A 67 -4.21 -9.68 -5.39
CA GLY A 67 -3.45 -10.91 -5.28
C GLY A 67 -4.32 -12.16 -5.13
N ALA A 68 -4.02 -12.97 -4.11
CA ALA A 68 -4.77 -14.17 -3.76
C ALA A 68 -5.85 -13.94 -2.68
N SER A 69 -5.99 -12.71 -2.16
CA SER A 69 -7.06 -12.33 -1.23
C SER A 69 -8.43 -12.29 -1.91
N ASP A 70 -9.48 -12.36 -1.10
CA ASP A 70 -10.86 -12.28 -1.58
C ASP A 70 -11.15 -10.93 -2.26
N LYS A 71 -12.05 -10.98 -3.23
CA LYS A 71 -12.44 -9.85 -4.07
C LYS A 71 -13.97 -9.69 -4.00
N PRO A 72 -14.50 -9.19 -2.84
CA PRO A 72 -15.94 -9.00 -2.72
C PRO A 72 -16.47 -8.06 -3.79
N ALA A 73 -17.73 -8.24 -4.19
CA ALA A 73 -18.38 -7.35 -5.14
C ALA A 73 -18.45 -5.93 -4.58
N ALA A 74 -18.16 -4.94 -5.42
CA ALA A 74 -18.19 -3.52 -5.05
C ALA A 74 -19.58 -2.92 -5.30
N ASP A 75 -20.57 -3.38 -4.57
CA ASP A 75 -21.96 -2.92 -4.62
C ASP A 75 -22.20 -1.62 -3.83
N SER A 76 -21.19 -1.19 -3.06
CA SER A 76 -21.14 0.13 -2.43
C SER A 76 -19.72 0.68 -2.42
N SER A 77 -19.55 2.01 -2.29
CA SER A 77 -18.24 2.67 -2.20
C SER A 77 -17.46 2.31 -0.93
N GLY A 78 -18.14 1.80 0.10
CA GLY A 78 -17.54 1.45 1.38
C GLY A 78 -16.75 0.14 1.38
N VAL A 79 -17.04 -0.81 0.46
CA VAL A 79 -16.42 -2.15 0.46
C VAL A 79 -14.89 -2.12 0.36
N TYR A 80 -14.34 -1.16 -0.38
CA TYR A 80 -12.90 -0.95 -0.57
C TYR A 80 -12.39 0.35 0.05
N ALA A 81 -13.17 0.96 0.97
CA ALA A 81 -12.69 2.11 1.73
C ALA A 81 -11.44 1.74 2.54
N LYS A 82 -10.47 2.64 2.61
CA LYS A 82 -9.23 2.41 3.36
C LYS A 82 -9.50 2.07 4.84
N ARG A 83 -10.60 2.59 5.40
CA ARG A 83 -11.05 2.26 6.76
C ARG A 83 -11.40 0.78 6.93
N ILE A 84 -12.10 0.19 5.95
CA ILE A 84 -12.43 -1.24 5.96
C ILE A 84 -11.17 -2.09 5.72
N MET A 85 -10.31 -1.69 4.78
CA MET A 85 -9.05 -2.38 4.53
C MET A 85 -8.08 -2.29 5.73
N ALA A 86 -8.10 -1.19 6.47
CA ALA A 86 -7.35 -1.04 7.73
C ALA A 86 -7.87 -2.01 8.82
N ALA A 87 -9.20 -2.15 8.93
CA ALA A 87 -9.81 -3.11 9.84
C ALA A 87 -9.47 -4.56 9.47
N ASP A 88 -9.34 -4.90 8.17
CA ASP A 88 -8.84 -6.20 7.72
C ASP A 88 -7.45 -6.51 8.28
N VAL A 89 -6.53 -5.53 8.21
CA VAL A 89 -5.16 -5.68 8.70
C VAL A 89 -5.13 -5.93 10.20
N VAL A 90 -5.97 -5.22 10.95
CA VAL A 90 -6.10 -5.41 12.40
C VAL A 90 -6.66 -6.80 12.72
N ALA A 91 -7.71 -7.24 12.02
CA ALA A 91 -8.32 -8.55 12.21
C ALA A 91 -7.35 -9.70 11.89
N LEU A 92 -6.60 -9.55 10.78
CA LEU A 92 -5.57 -10.50 10.35
C LEU A 92 -4.46 -10.64 11.40
N ALA A 93 -3.94 -9.53 11.91
CA ALA A 93 -2.90 -9.54 12.95
C ALA A 93 -3.41 -10.17 14.25
N ALA A 94 -4.63 -9.83 14.67
CA ALA A 94 -5.27 -10.41 15.86
C ALA A 94 -5.47 -11.92 15.72
N ALA A 95 -5.81 -12.44 14.53
CA ALA A 95 -5.94 -13.88 14.28
C ALA A 95 -4.60 -14.63 14.42
N LEU A 96 -3.47 -13.95 14.27
CA LEU A 96 -2.13 -14.48 14.55
C LEU A 96 -1.68 -14.25 16.00
N GLY A 97 -2.54 -13.70 16.87
CA GLY A 97 -2.25 -13.43 18.28
C GLY A 97 -1.49 -12.12 18.52
N HIS A 98 -1.52 -11.18 17.56
CA HIS A 98 -0.83 -9.91 17.67
C HIS A 98 -1.83 -8.74 17.82
N ASP A 99 -2.01 -8.27 19.06
CA ASP A 99 -2.87 -7.12 19.37
C ASP A 99 -2.21 -5.77 19.03
N ARG A 100 -0.89 -5.74 18.92
CA ARG A 100 -0.09 -4.56 18.58
C ARG A 100 1.02 -4.94 17.62
N PHE A 101 1.23 -4.12 16.58
CA PHE A 101 2.24 -4.38 15.55
C PHE A 101 2.76 -3.08 14.93
N ALA A 102 3.95 -3.15 14.35
CA ALA A 102 4.42 -2.12 13.44
C ALA A 102 3.81 -2.34 12.04
N LEU A 103 3.49 -1.27 11.36
CA LEU A 103 2.81 -1.31 10.06
C LEU A 103 3.59 -0.50 9.03
N VAL A 104 3.94 -1.11 7.92
CA VAL A 104 4.60 -0.46 6.80
C VAL A 104 3.78 -0.68 5.54
N GLY A 105 3.52 0.36 4.80
CA GLY A 105 2.79 0.26 3.53
C GLY A 105 3.52 0.98 2.41
N HIS A 106 3.31 0.50 1.19
CA HIS A 106 3.75 1.12 -0.04
C HIS A 106 2.54 1.49 -0.90
N ASP A 107 2.52 2.68 -1.52
CA ASP A 107 1.47 3.16 -2.44
C ASP A 107 0.06 2.95 -1.86
N ARG A 108 -0.82 2.12 -2.47
CA ARG A 108 -2.16 1.80 -1.94
C ARG A 108 -2.11 1.23 -0.52
N GLY A 109 -1.13 0.36 -0.25
CA GLY A 109 -0.91 -0.19 1.08
C GLY A 109 -0.48 0.86 2.10
N ALA A 110 0.22 1.92 1.68
CA ALA A 110 0.58 3.04 2.56
C ALA A 110 -0.65 3.86 2.94
N LEU A 111 -1.62 4.03 2.04
CA LEU A 111 -2.89 4.69 2.36
C LEU A 111 -3.74 3.87 3.35
N VAL A 112 -3.72 2.53 3.22
CA VAL A 112 -4.33 1.62 4.22
C VAL A 112 -3.61 1.75 5.56
N ALA A 113 -2.27 1.76 5.56
CA ALA A 113 -1.47 1.91 6.76
C ALA A 113 -1.68 3.26 7.46
N PHE A 114 -1.75 4.35 6.70
CA PHE A 114 -2.09 5.69 7.19
C PHE A 114 -3.46 5.69 7.89
N ARG A 115 -4.49 5.14 7.24
CA ARG A 115 -5.82 5.03 7.81
C ARG A 115 -5.84 4.15 9.06
N ALA A 116 -5.10 3.03 9.08
CA ALA A 116 -4.98 2.19 10.27
C ALA A 116 -4.32 2.93 11.45
N GLY A 117 -3.32 3.77 11.17
CA GLY A 117 -2.69 4.60 12.19
C GLY A 117 -3.65 5.61 12.82
N LEU A 118 -4.56 6.21 12.04
CA LEU A 118 -5.57 7.15 12.53
C LEU A 118 -6.70 6.43 13.29
N ASP A 119 -7.24 5.34 12.74
CA ASP A 119 -8.40 4.65 13.30
C ASP A 119 -8.04 3.70 14.46
N HIS A 120 -6.79 3.19 14.51
CA HIS A 120 -6.33 2.20 15.49
C HIS A 120 -5.01 2.59 16.17
N PRO A 121 -4.90 3.80 16.80
CA PRO A 121 -3.65 4.30 17.36
C PRO A 121 -3.14 3.47 18.55
N GLY A 122 -3.99 2.68 19.18
CA GLY A 122 -3.61 1.75 20.26
C GLY A 122 -3.00 0.43 19.76
N THR A 123 -3.21 0.10 18.48
CA THR A 123 -2.79 -1.15 17.83
C THR A 123 -1.53 -0.95 16.99
N VAL A 124 -1.47 0.12 16.18
CA VAL A 124 -0.31 0.45 15.35
C VAL A 124 0.74 1.13 16.22
N THR A 125 1.90 0.48 16.40
CA THR A 125 2.99 0.97 17.26
C THR A 125 3.97 1.90 16.54
N HIS A 126 4.22 1.64 15.27
CA HIS A 126 5.12 2.39 14.38
C HIS A 126 4.54 2.36 12.99
N LEU A 127 4.68 3.44 12.24
CA LEU A 127 4.10 3.58 10.91
C LEU A 127 5.16 3.93 9.86
N GLY A 128 5.35 3.03 8.89
CA GLY A 128 6.19 3.27 7.71
C GLY A 128 5.33 3.55 6.48
N ILE A 129 5.64 4.61 5.77
CA ILE A 129 4.96 5.05 4.55
C ILE A 129 5.98 5.10 3.41
N LEU A 130 5.73 4.35 2.33
CA LEU A 130 6.60 4.34 1.17
C LEU A 130 5.89 4.93 -0.05
N ASP A 131 6.45 6.00 -0.57
CA ASP A 131 6.18 6.68 -1.85
C ASP A 131 4.73 7.06 -2.14
N VAL A 132 4.07 7.72 -1.19
CA VAL A 132 2.72 8.26 -1.35
C VAL A 132 2.53 9.49 -0.48
N VAL A 133 1.54 10.32 -0.79
CA VAL A 133 0.96 11.34 0.11
C VAL A 133 -0.46 10.94 0.51
N PRO A 134 -1.03 11.48 1.61
CA PRO A 134 -2.41 11.16 2.01
C PRO A 134 -3.41 11.38 0.88
N THR A 135 -4.50 10.63 0.88
CA THR A 135 -5.48 10.61 -0.23
C THR A 135 -6.05 12.00 -0.52
N LEU A 136 -6.41 12.74 0.52
CA LEU A 136 -6.92 14.11 0.38
C LEU A 136 -5.91 15.02 -0.31
N ASP A 137 -4.66 15.02 0.19
CA ASP A 137 -3.57 15.85 -0.32
C ASP A 137 -3.17 15.45 -1.74
N MET A 138 -3.25 14.16 -2.09
CA MET A 138 -2.93 13.66 -3.42
C MET A 138 -3.83 14.27 -4.51
N TRP A 139 -5.12 14.40 -4.26
CA TRP A 139 -6.05 15.03 -5.21
C TRP A 139 -5.79 16.53 -5.36
N ASP A 140 -5.33 17.19 -4.30
CA ASP A 140 -4.96 18.61 -4.34
C ASP A 140 -3.65 18.84 -5.09
N VAL A 141 -2.70 17.90 -5.03
CA VAL A 141 -1.39 17.97 -5.71
C VAL A 141 -1.49 17.55 -7.18
N LEU A 142 -2.21 16.47 -7.48
CA LEU A 142 -2.26 15.87 -8.81
C LEU A 142 -3.43 16.45 -9.65
N HIS A 143 -3.29 17.70 -10.08
CA HIS A 143 -4.27 18.37 -10.94
C HIS A 143 -3.61 19.00 -12.18
N GLY A 144 -4.43 19.38 -13.18
CA GLY A 144 -3.95 20.00 -14.42
C GLY A 144 -3.06 19.08 -15.24
N VAL A 145 -2.05 19.62 -15.91
CA VAL A 145 -1.13 18.85 -16.77
C VAL A 145 -0.29 17.87 -15.96
N SER A 146 0.05 18.22 -14.73
CA SER A 146 0.80 17.34 -13.80
C SER A 146 0.03 16.05 -13.48
N ALA A 147 -1.29 16.07 -13.56
CA ALA A 147 -2.12 14.88 -13.36
C ALA A 147 -1.93 13.81 -14.43
N ALA A 148 -1.25 14.12 -15.56
CA ALA A 148 -1.00 13.13 -16.61
C ALA A 148 -0.17 11.92 -16.11
N VAL A 149 0.72 12.11 -15.14
CA VAL A 149 1.46 11.02 -14.49
C VAL A 149 0.54 10.06 -13.73
N ALA A 150 -0.59 10.57 -13.25
CA ALA A 150 -1.57 9.86 -12.43
C ALA A 150 -2.92 9.68 -13.14
N PHE A 151 -2.93 9.59 -14.50
CA PHE A 151 -4.16 9.46 -15.29
C PHE A 151 -5.05 8.30 -14.85
N HIS A 152 -4.46 7.24 -14.32
CA HIS A 152 -5.16 6.06 -13.80
C HIS A 152 -6.07 6.39 -12.61
N LEU A 153 -5.71 7.36 -11.76
CA LEU A 153 -6.57 7.82 -10.67
C LEU A 153 -7.89 8.37 -11.23
N TYR A 154 -7.79 9.24 -12.23
CA TYR A 154 -8.96 9.84 -12.88
C TYR A 154 -9.79 8.84 -13.69
N LEU A 155 -9.13 7.88 -14.36
CA LEU A 155 -9.82 6.82 -15.09
C LEU A 155 -10.60 5.92 -14.12
N MET A 156 -9.93 5.41 -13.09
CA MET A 156 -10.54 4.44 -12.16
C MET A 156 -11.55 5.10 -11.19
N ALA A 157 -11.53 6.43 -11.05
CA ALA A 157 -12.54 7.19 -10.32
C ALA A 157 -13.88 7.34 -11.06
N GLN A 158 -13.94 6.99 -12.37
CA GLN A 158 -15.16 7.09 -13.14
C GLN A 158 -16.26 6.13 -12.65
N PRO A 159 -17.54 6.40 -12.96
CA PRO A 159 -18.65 5.51 -12.62
C PRO A 159 -18.43 4.06 -13.05
N PRO A 160 -19.00 3.09 -12.31
CA PRO A 160 -18.84 1.66 -12.63
C PRO A 160 -19.21 1.32 -14.08
N GLY A 161 -18.42 0.39 -14.65
CA GLY A 161 -18.62 -0.17 -15.99
C GLY A 161 -17.61 0.32 -17.01
N LEU A 162 -17.37 1.64 -17.11
CA LEU A 162 -16.44 2.19 -18.11
C LEU A 162 -14.98 1.81 -17.82
N PRO A 163 -14.39 2.14 -16.65
CA PRO A 163 -13.00 1.81 -16.38
C PRO A 163 -12.74 0.31 -16.36
N GLU A 164 -13.65 -0.48 -15.78
CA GLU A 164 -13.52 -1.93 -15.74
C GLU A 164 -13.47 -2.52 -17.15
N THR A 165 -14.35 -2.08 -18.04
CA THR A 165 -14.39 -2.55 -19.44
C THR A 165 -13.13 -2.15 -20.21
N MET A 166 -12.70 -0.91 -20.08
CA MET A 166 -11.51 -0.40 -20.77
C MET A 166 -10.24 -1.13 -20.32
N ILE A 167 -10.07 -1.28 -19.01
CA ILE A 167 -8.89 -1.92 -18.44
C ILE A 167 -8.89 -3.44 -18.75
N ALA A 168 -10.00 -4.13 -18.55
CA ALA A 168 -10.10 -5.56 -18.84
C ALA A 168 -9.84 -5.88 -20.33
N GLY A 169 -10.20 -4.97 -21.24
CA GLY A 169 -9.93 -5.11 -22.67
C GLY A 169 -8.45 -5.09 -23.06
N SER A 170 -7.56 -4.61 -22.19
CA SER A 170 -6.12 -4.50 -22.42
C SER A 170 -5.32 -4.57 -21.10
N ALA A 171 -5.71 -5.45 -20.19
CA ALA A 171 -5.20 -5.48 -18.82
C ALA A 171 -3.68 -5.60 -18.74
N ASP A 172 -3.07 -6.50 -19.50
CA ASP A 172 -1.62 -6.69 -19.52
C ASP A 172 -0.88 -5.43 -20.01
N ALA A 173 -1.43 -4.74 -21.01
CA ALA A 173 -0.85 -3.48 -21.50
C ALA A 173 -1.03 -2.36 -20.46
N PHE A 174 -2.21 -2.27 -19.84
CA PHE A 174 -2.50 -1.25 -18.83
C PHE A 174 -1.61 -1.40 -17.60
N PHE A 175 -1.63 -2.55 -16.93
CA PHE A 175 -0.80 -2.77 -15.74
C PHE A 175 0.68 -2.85 -16.07
N GLY A 176 1.04 -3.43 -17.23
CA GLY A 176 2.42 -3.51 -17.69
C GLY A 176 3.05 -2.14 -17.90
N SER A 177 2.28 -1.16 -18.40
CA SER A 177 2.78 0.20 -18.59
C SER A 177 3.24 0.86 -17.28
N PHE A 178 2.57 0.61 -16.17
CA PHE A 178 3.00 1.11 -14.85
C PHE A 178 4.23 0.37 -14.33
N LEU A 179 4.24 -0.98 -14.45
CA LEU A 179 5.41 -1.77 -14.06
C LEU A 179 6.68 -1.35 -14.81
N ASP A 180 6.54 -0.94 -16.07
CA ASP A 180 7.67 -0.52 -16.91
C ASP A 180 8.03 0.96 -16.69
N ALA A 181 7.04 1.86 -16.49
CA ALA A 181 7.27 3.29 -16.40
C ALA A 181 7.71 3.76 -15.00
N TRP A 182 7.30 3.07 -13.95
CA TRP A 182 7.58 3.45 -12.57
C TRP A 182 8.79 2.74 -11.97
N ALA A 183 9.29 1.70 -12.63
CA ALA A 183 10.54 1.05 -12.26
C ALA A 183 11.74 1.97 -12.52
N GLY A 184 12.74 1.93 -11.64
CA GLY A 184 13.98 2.69 -11.79
C GLY A 184 14.88 2.20 -12.93
N GLY A 185 14.58 1.02 -13.49
CA GLY A 185 15.32 0.45 -14.62
C GLY A 185 14.66 -0.80 -15.21
N PRO A 186 15.10 -1.23 -16.40
CA PRO A 186 14.46 -2.34 -17.12
C PRO A 186 14.59 -3.71 -16.41
N ASP A 187 15.60 -3.86 -15.56
CA ASP A 187 15.90 -5.12 -14.86
C ASP A 187 15.38 -5.14 -13.40
N THR A 188 14.62 -4.12 -12.98
CA THR A 188 14.05 -4.01 -11.63
C THR A 188 13.18 -5.22 -11.27
N LEU A 189 12.34 -5.66 -12.22
CA LEU A 189 11.40 -6.75 -12.00
C LEU A 189 11.82 -7.98 -12.81
N PRO A 190 12.24 -9.09 -12.17
CA PRO A 190 12.45 -10.36 -12.86
C PRO A 190 11.23 -10.77 -13.68
N PRO A 191 11.40 -11.38 -14.87
CA PRO A 191 10.29 -11.69 -15.78
C PRO A 191 9.17 -12.56 -15.15
N ASP A 192 9.51 -13.48 -14.27
CA ASP A 192 8.54 -14.33 -13.58
C ASP A 192 7.75 -13.56 -12.49
N VAL A 193 8.39 -12.63 -11.78
CA VAL A 193 7.77 -11.71 -10.82
C VAL A 193 6.84 -10.75 -11.54
N ARG A 194 7.31 -10.09 -12.61
CA ARG A 194 6.49 -9.22 -13.45
C ARG A 194 5.26 -9.95 -14.00
N ALA A 195 5.44 -11.17 -14.49
CA ALA A 195 4.33 -11.99 -14.98
C ALA A 195 3.35 -12.38 -13.86
N ALA A 196 3.82 -12.56 -12.62
CA ALA A 196 2.95 -12.81 -11.47
C ALA A 196 2.09 -11.57 -11.14
N TYR A 197 2.65 -10.37 -11.12
CA TYR A 197 1.91 -9.14 -10.93
C TYR A 197 0.85 -8.91 -12.01
N LEU A 198 1.20 -9.09 -13.28
CA LEU A 198 0.25 -8.96 -14.39
C LEU A 198 -0.93 -9.93 -14.25
N ARG A 199 -0.66 -11.21 -13.99
CA ARG A 199 -1.74 -12.19 -13.78
C ARG A 199 -2.65 -11.84 -12.62
N ALA A 200 -2.07 -11.42 -11.49
CA ALA A 200 -2.84 -11.07 -10.30
C ALA A 200 -3.72 -9.82 -10.54
N SER A 201 -3.15 -8.78 -11.16
CA SER A 201 -3.87 -7.53 -11.43
C SER A 201 -4.94 -7.70 -12.53
N SER A 202 -4.65 -8.47 -13.59
CA SER A 202 -5.63 -8.77 -14.65
C SER A 202 -6.85 -9.54 -14.11
N ALA A 203 -6.64 -10.42 -13.12
CA ALA A 203 -7.73 -11.14 -12.46
C ALA A 203 -8.51 -10.28 -11.44
N ALA A 204 -8.00 -9.09 -11.09
CA ALA A 204 -8.52 -8.23 -10.04
C ALA A 204 -9.04 -6.87 -10.54
N VAL A 205 -9.23 -6.69 -11.85
CA VAL A 205 -9.62 -5.40 -12.44
C VAL A 205 -10.82 -4.76 -11.72
N PRO A 206 -11.95 -5.45 -11.47
CA PRO A 206 -13.11 -4.80 -10.83
C PRO A 206 -12.81 -4.32 -9.41
N SER A 207 -12.08 -5.09 -8.62
CA SER A 207 -11.74 -4.76 -7.24
C SER A 207 -10.69 -3.64 -7.15
N ILE A 208 -9.69 -3.66 -8.03
CA ILE A 208 -8.70 -2.56 -8.13
C ILE A 208 -9.38 -1.25 -8.48
N VAL A 209 -10.25 -1.24 -9.50
CA VAL A 209 -11.01 -0.05 -9.88
C VAL A 209 -11.89 0.46 -8.74
N ALA A 210 -12.52 -0.46 -8.00
CA ALA A 210 -13.36 -0.10 -6.85
C ALA A 210 -12.55 0.53 -5.70
N ASP A 211 -11.33 0.05 -5.45
CA ASP A 211 -10.40 0.63 -4.48
C ASP A 211 -10.02 2.08 -4.86
N TYR A 212 -9.68 2.32 -6.12
CA TYR A 212 -9.39 3.68 -6.60
C TYR A 212 -10.62 4.60 -6.58
N ARG A 213 -11.79 4.08 -6.87
CA ARG A 213 -13.05 4.82 -6.78
C ARG A 213 -13.36 5.21 -5.33
N ALA A 214 -13.13 4.33 -4.36
CA ALA A 214 -13.26 4.66 -2.95
C ALA A 214 -12.34 5.83 -2.55
N SER A 215 -11.12 5.88 -3.07
CA SER A 215 -10.17 6.98 -2.83
C SER A 215 -10.60 8.32 -3.44
N ALA A 216 -11.44 8.30 -4.47
CA ALA A 216 -12.00 9.52 -5.07
C ALA A 216 -13.33 9.96 -4.40
N THR A 217 -13.81 9.22 -3.42
CA THR A 217 -15.11 9.46 -2.76
C THR A 217 -14.99 9.37 -1.24
N VAL A 218 -15.32 8.22 -0.67
CA VAL A 218 -15.45 8.03 0.79
C VAL A 218 -14.14 8.23 1.55
N ASP A 219 -12.98 7.92 0.98
CA ASP A 219 -11.70 8.09 1.66
C ASP A 219 -11.35 9.58 1.82
N ILE A 220 -11.65 10.43 0.82
CA ILE A 220 -11.50 11.89 0.92
C ILE A 220 -12.38 12.45 2.04
N GLU A 221 -13.61 11.96 2.15
CA GLU A 221 -14.54 12.39 3.21
C GLU A 221 -14.00 12.03 4.59
N HIS A 222 -13.45 10.83 4.75
CA HIS A 222 -12.83 10.39 5.99
C HIS A 222 -11.60 11.24 6.35
N ASP A 223 -10.68 11.46 5.39
CA ASP A 223 -9.47 12.26 5.64
C ASP A 223 -9.82 13.70 5.99
N ARG A 224 -10.80 14.31 5.31
CA ARG A 224 -11.27 15.67 5.60
C ARG A 224 -11.88 15.77 7.00
N ALA A 225 -12.74 14.82 7.37
CA ALA A 225 -13.35 14.79 8.70
C ALA A 225 -12.29 14.68 9.81
N ASP A 226 -11.26 13.85 9.62
CA ASP A 226 -10.17 13.72 10.58
C ASP A 226 -9.31 14.98 10.66
N LEU A 227 -9.01 15.61 9.52
CA LEU A 227 -8.26 16.85 9.47
C LEU A 227 -9.00 17.99 10.21
N ASP A 228 -10.30 18.13 9.94
CA ASP A 228 -11.18 19.12 10.58
C ASP A 228 -11.32 18.88 12.09
N ALA A 229 -11.32 17.62 12.52
CA ALA A 229 -11.32 17.22 13.93
C ALA A 229 -9.94 17.40 14.63
N GLY A 230 -8.89 17.69 13.87
CA GLY A 230 -7.53 17.76 14.37
C GLY A 230 -6.93 16.41 14.73
N THR A 231 -7.48 15.29 14.19
CA THR A 231 -6.93 13.94 14.39
C THR A 231 -5.53 13.84 13.80
N ARG A 232 -4.59 13.23 14.52
CA ARG A 232 -3.18 13.08 14.14
C ARG A 232 -2.68 11.68 14.47
N LEU A 233 -1.69 11.24 13.72
CA LEU A 233 -0.92 10.04 14.02
C LEU A 233 -0.16 10.24 15.33
N THR A 234 -0.27 9.30 16.26
CA THR A 234 0.31 9.43 17.61
C THR A 234 1.55 8.55 17.81
N MET A 235 1.82 7.65 16.87
CA MET A 235 2.99 6.79 16.85
C MET A 235 4.13 7.43 16.06
N PRO A 236 5.39 6.97 16.23
CA PRO A 236 6.50 7.32 15.34
C PRO A 236 6.17 6.98 13.88
N VAL A 237 6.43 7.94 12.98
CA VAL A 237 6.20 7.79 11.53
C VAL A 237 7.51 7.99 10.78
N THR A 238 7.81 7.07 9.86
CA THR A 238 8.87 7.27 8.87
C THR A 238 8.25 7.27 7.48
N VAL A 239 8.53 8.31 6.70
CA VAL A 239 8.17 8.41 5.28
C VAL A 239 9.45 8.29 4.47
N LEU A 240 9.50 7.35 3.54
CA LEU A 240 10.56 7.23 2.53
C LEU A 240 9.93 7.36 1.16
N GLN A 241 10.32 8.36 0.37
CA GLN A 241 9.70 8.64 -0.91
C GLN A 241 10.67 9.25 -1.91
N GLN A 242 10.31 9.20 -3.19
CA GLN A 242 10.98 9.95 -4.24
C GLN A 242 10.81 11.47 -4.02
N ASP A 243 11.70 12.28 -4.58
CA ASP A 243 11.50 13.74 -4.59
C ASP A 243 10.43 14.16 -5.61
N TRP A 244 9.18 13.84 -5.30
CA TRP A 244 8.03 14.30 -6.07
C TRP A 244 7.85 15.82 -6.01
N GLY A 245 8.35 16.47 -4.94
CA GLY A 245 8.31 17.92 -4.77
C GLY A 245 9.05 18.64 -5.88
N ALA A 246 10.24 18.17 -6.25
CA ALA A 246 11.01 18.72 -7.36
C ALA A 246 10.28 18.63 -8.71
N ARG A 247 9.44 17.60 -8.90
CA ARG A 247 8.71 17.36 -10.14
C ARG A 247 7.34 18.05 -10.19
N LEU A 248 6.63 18.08 -9.05
CA LEU A 248 5.23 18.49 -8.96
C LEU A 248 5.04 19.81 -8.20
N GLY A 249 6.09 20.35 -7.60
CA GLY A 249 6.08 21.67 -6.96
C GLY A 249 5.41 21.72 -5.59
N TYR A 250 5.34 20.59 -4.84
CA TYR A 250 4.79 20.55 -3.49
C TYR A 250 5.82 20.05 -2.45
N ASP A 251 5.63 20.47 -1.20
CA ASP A 251 6.44 20.03 -0.07
C ASP A 251 5.78 18.82 0.62
N ALA A 252 6.19 17.60 0.21
CA ALA A 252 5.68 16.38 0.80
C ALA A 252 5.96 16.25 2.31
N SER A 253 7.08 16.80 2.78
CA SER A 253 7.41 16.81 4.21
C SER A 253 6.42 17.69 4.99
N ALA A 254 6.03 18.85 4.44
CA ALA A 254 5.02 19.70 5.06
C ALA A 254 3.64 19.05 5.08
N VAL A 255 3.27 18.37 3.97
CA VAL A 255 2.02 17.57 3.89
C VAL A 255 1.98 16.53 5.01
N TRP A 256 3.03 15.70 5.14
CA TRP A 256 3.06 14.66 6.16
C TRP A 256 3.13 15.21 7.59
N ARG A 257 3.82 16.35 7.83
CA ARG A 257 3.86 17.00 9.16
C ARG A 257 2.49 17.47 9.63
N ALA A 258 1.59 17.78 8.72
CA ALA A 258 0.21 18.11 9.07
C ALA A 258 -0.53 16.93 9.74
N TRP A 259 -0.14 15.69 9.43
CA TRP A 259 -0.73 14.47 9.96
C TRP A 259 0.10 13.79 11.06
N ALA A 260 1.43 13.89 10.99
CA ALA A 260 2.37 13.16 11.82
C ALA A 260 3.31 14.13 12.58
N PRO A 261 3.01 14.45 13.85
CA PRO A 261 3.90 15.30 14.66
C PRO A 261 5.29 14.69 14.90
N ASP A 262 5.38 13.36 15.04
CA ASP A 262 6.65 12.63 15.19
C ASP A 262 7.05 11.98 13.85
N LEU A 263 7.47 12.83 12.90
CA LEU A 263 7.81 12.47 11.53
C LEU A 263 9.32 12.43 11.30
N ASP A 264 9.80 11.30 10.76
CA ASP A 264 11.08 11.17 10.07
C ASP A 264 10.82 11.06 8.56
N HIS A 265 11.16 12.09 7.80
CA HIS A 265 10.92 12.16 6.36
C HIS A 265 12.23 12.04 5.60
N ARG A 266 12.33 11.04 4.73
CA ARG A 266 13.53 10.70 3.95
C ARG A 266 13.21 10.68 2.46
N LEU A 267 14.18 11.11 1.65
CA LEU A 267 14.14 10.98 0.19
C LEU A 267 15.02 9.82 -0.26
N THR A 268 14.65 9.20 -1.39
CA THR A 268 15.40 8.14 -2.05
C THR A 268 15.58 8.44 -3.53
N GLU A 269 16.67 7.93 -4.11
CA GLU A 269 16.91 7.94 -5.55
C GLU A 269 16.30 6.72 -6.26
N ALA A 270 15.76 5.76 -5.53
CA ALA A 270 15.07 4.60 -6.10
C ALA A 270 13.78 5.04 -6.82
N GLY A 271 13.33 4.24 -7.78
CA GLY A 271 12.03 4.42 -8.41
C GLY A 271 10.87 4.08 -7.46
N HIS A 272 9.66 4.05 -8.03
CA HIS A 272 8.45 3.80 -7.24
C HIS A 272 8.46 2.41 -6.55
N PHE A 273 9.03 1.40 -7.18
CA PHE A 273 9.09 0.05 -6.61
C PHE A 273 10.31 -0.15 -5.70
N MET A 274 10.53 0.80 -4.79
CA MET A 274 11.75 0.90 -3.96
C MET A 274 12.05 -0.34 -3.12
N ALA A 275 11.05 -1.12 -2.71
CA ALA A 275 11.29 -2.38 -1.99
C ALA A 275 11.92 -3.46 -2.88
N GLU A 276 11.78 -3.35 -4.20
CA GLU A 276 12.42 -4.18 -5.20
C GLU A 276 13.80 -3.63 -5.61
N GLU A 277 13.92 -2.31 -5.71
CA GLU A 277 15.05 -1.59 -6.29
C GLU A 277 16.15 -1.31 -5.26
N ALA A 278 15.77 -0.92 -4.06
CA ALA A 278 16.65 -0.53 -2.97
C ALA A 278 16.27 -1.24 -1.65
N PRO A 279 16.20 -2.60 -1.62
CA PRO A 279 15.71 -3.34 -0.46
C PRO A 279 16.56 -3.12 0.79
N GLU A 280 17.86 -2.85 0.66
CA GLU A 280 18.75 -2.50 1.78
C GLU A 280 18.33 -1.18 2.42
N GLU A 281 18.08 -0.13 1.61
CA GLU A 281 17.68 1.19 2.07
C GLU A 281 16.31 1.12 2.76
N VAL A 282 15.34 0.45 2.13
CA VAL A 282 14.00 0.23 2.71
C VAL A 282 14.08 -0.54 4.02
N THR A 283 14.90 -1.61 4.08
CA THR A 283 15.10 -2.38 5.31
C THR A 283 15.73 -1.53 6.40
N ALA A 284 16.72 -0.70 6.07
CA ALA A 284 17.36 0.21 7.03
C ALA A 284 16.35 1.23 7.57
N ALA A 285 15.55 1.87 6.71
CA ALA A 285 14.52 2.81 7.11
C ALA A 285 13.48 2.17 8.05
N ILE A 286 13.07 0.92 7.78
CA ILE A 286 12.15 0.16 8.65
C ILE A 286 12.84 -0.15 10.00
N ARG A 287 14.07 -0.62 10.01
CA ARG A 287 14.78 -0.90 11.26
C ARG A 287 15.00 0.34 12.12
N ASP A 288 15.31 1.47 11.50
CA ASP A 288 15.44 2.76 12.20
C ASP A 288 14.10 3.19 12.80
N LEU A 289 13.00 3.03 12.06
CA LEU A 289 11.65 3.28 12.57
C LEU A 289 11.35 2.42 13.80
N LEU A 290 11.61 1.11 13.72
CA LEU A 290 11.35 0.16 14.81
C LEU A 290 12.23 0.37 16.06
N ALA A 291 13.28 1.16 15.96
CA ALA A 291 14.16 1.51 17.07
C ALA A 291 13.75 2.81 17.79
N ARG A 292 12.73 3.52 17.30
CA ARG A 292 12.19 4.75 17.91
C ARG A 292 11.17 4.44 19.00
#